data_76a7f8e2aaa62473bcc3765b89b472ab
#
_entry.id   76a7f8e2aaa62473bcc3765b89b472ab
#
_cell.length_a   1.000
_cell.length_b   1.000
_cell.length_c   1.000
_cell.angle_alpha   90.00
_cell.angle_beta   90.00
_cell.angle_gamma   90.00
#
_symmetry.space_group_name_H-M   'P 1'
#
loop_
_entity.id
_entity.type
_entity.pdbx_description
1 polymer ?
#
loop_
_entity_poly.entity_id
_entity_poly.type
_entity_poly.pdbx_seq_one_letter_code
_entity_poly.pdbx_strand_id
1 'polypeptide(L)' 'MSQQQQDHQTAVKWIEGEINDMIRDLGKPNASAAATSAITLAFLLHAISEEEHRCYRARIDQIYADYNASIKQEVAA' A
#
# COMPACT_ATOMS: atom_id res chain seq x y z
N MET A 1 1.42 18.53 19.42
CA MET A 1 0.60 17.85 18.40
C MET A 1 -0.57 17.14 19.07
N SER A 2 -1.71 17.11 18.39
CA SER A 2 -2.86 16.37 18.90
C SER A 2 -2.64 14.87 18.74
N GLN A 3 -3.36 14.08 19.53
CA GLN A 3 -3.32 12.62 19.40
C GLN A 3 -3.70 12.17 18.01
N GLN A 4 -4.69 12.84 17.40
CA GLN A 4 -5.14 12.53 16.04
C GLN A 4 -4.02 12.73 15.02
N GLN A 5 -3.23 13.79 15.13
CA GLN A 5 -2.11 14.03 14.24
C GLN A 5 -1.01 12.98 14.43
N GLN A 6 -0.76 12.57 15.67
CA GLN A 6 0.22 11.52 15.95
C GLN A 6 -0.24 10.18 15.39
N ASP A 7 -1.51 9.86 15.54
CA ASP A 7 -2.08 8.63 15.01
C ASP A 7 -2.01 8.61 13.48
N HIS A 8 -2.28 9.74 12.85
CA HIS A 8 -2.16 9.87 11.39
C HIS A 8 -0.72 9.62 10.94
N GLN A 9 0.25 10.27 11.57
CA GLN A 9 1.66 10.10 11.21
C GLN A 9 2.12 8.65 11.39
N THR A 10 1.71 8.02 12.48
CA THR A 10 2.03 6.62 12.74
C THR A 10 1.44 5.71 11.66
N ALA A 11 0.18 5.94 11.30
CA ALA A 11 -0.50 5.15 10.28
C ALA A 11 0.18 5.29 8.92
N VAL A 12 0.51 6.52 8.51
CA VAL A 12 1.17 6.78 7.23
C VAL A 12 2.53 6.09 7.19
N LYS A 13 3.31 6.22 8.25
CA LYS A 13 4.62 5.58 8.34
C LYS A 13 4.52 4.06 8.23
N TRP A 14 3.55 3.47 8.91
CA TRP A 14 3.32 2.03 8.85
C TRP A 14 2.93 1.60 7.44
N ILE A 15 1.95 2.30 6.83
CA ILE A 15 1.48 1.97 5.48
C ILE A 15 2.64 2.06 4.48
N GLU A 16 3.43 3.14 4.54
CA GLU A 16 4.57 3.29 3.64
C GLU A 16 5.59 2.17 3.81
N GLY A 17 5.85 1.73 5.04
CA GLY A 17 6.73 0.61 5.32
C GLY A 17 6.21 -0.69 4.73
N GLU A 18 4.91 -0.95 4.86
CA GLU A 18 4.29 -2.16 4.31
C GLU A 18 4.28 -2.14 2.78
N ILE A 19 4.08 -0.98 2.17
CA ILE A 19 4.16 -0.84 0.71
C ILE A 19 5.58 -1.11 0.23
N ASN A 20 6.59 -0.61 0.92
CA ASN A 20 7.99 -0.88 0.58
C ASN A 20 8.32 -2.37 0.68
N ASP A 21 7.82 -3.04 1.70
CA ASP A 21 8.00 -4.49 1.85
C ASP A 21 7.28 -5.24 0.73
N MET A 22 6.10 -4.80 0.35
CA MET A 22 5.34 -5.37 -0.77
C MET A 22 6.14 -5.26 -2.08
N ILE A 23 6.74 -4.10 -2.34
CA ILE A 23 7.52 -3.87 -3.54
C ILE A 23 8.72 -4.84 -3.60
N ARG A 24 9.36 -5.07 -2.48
CA ARG A 24 10.48 -6.03 -2.37
C ARG A 24 10.03 -7.46 -2.67
N ASP A 25 8.78 -7.78 -2.33
CA ASP A 25 8.25 -9.15 -2.40
C ASP A 25 7.28 -9.34 -3.59
N LEU A 26 7.28 -8.42 -4.57
CA LEU A 26 6.45 -8.58 -5.76
C LEU A 26 6.77 -9.92 -6.44
N GLY A 27 5.72 -10.61 -6.86
CA GLY A 27 5.87 -11.94 -7.44
C GLY A 27 5.66 -13.08 -6.45
N LYS A 28 5.73 -12.80 -5.15
CA LYS A 28 5.42 -13.80 -4.13
C LYS A 28 3.92 -13.82 -3.83
N PRO A 29 3.36 -14.99 -3.47
CA PRO A 29 1.96 -15.03 -3.05
C PRO A 29 1.72 -14.12 -1.87
N ASN A 30 0.58 -13.42 -1.89
CA ASN A 30 0.12 -12.56 -0.78
C ASN A 30 1.05 -11.38 -0.46
N ALA A 31 1.87 -10.94 -1.42
CA ALA A 31 2.79 -9.82 -1.19
C ALA A 31 2.06 -8.55 -0.75
N SER A 32 0.83 -8.31 -1.24
CA SER A 32 0.06 -7.11 -0.90
C SER A 32 -0.79 -7.24 0.36
N ALA A 33 -0.85 -8.42 0.98
CA ALA A 33 -1.80 -8.66 2.07
C ALA A 33 -1.57 -7.74 3.26
N ALA A 34 -0.32 -7.59 3.70
CA ALA A 34 -0.01 -6.75 4.85
C ALA A 34 -0.26 -5.27 4.56
N ALA A 35 0.12 -4.80 3.37
CA ALA A 35 -0.11 -3.40 2.97
C ALA A 35 -1.60 -3.10 2.90
N THR A 36 -2.39 -3.98 2.27
CA THR A 36 -3.84 -3.82 2.17
C THR A 36 -4.50 -3.82 3.54
N SER A 37 -4.07 -4.73 4.43
CA SER A 37 -4.60 -4.79 5.80
C SER A 37 -4.27 -3.53 6.59
N ALA A 38 -3.05 -3.02 6.47
CA ALA A 38 -2.64 -1.79 7.16
C ALA A 38 -3.48 -0.60 6.71
N ILE A 39 -3.71 -0.46 5.40
CA ILE A 39 -4.52 0.62 4.84
C ILE A 39 -5.96 0.51 5.33
N THR A 40 -6.54 -0.68 5.28
CA THR A 40 -7.92 -0.91 5.70
C THR A 40 -8.09 -0.61 7.18
N LEU A 41 -7.19 -1.11 8.02
CA LEU A 41 -7.27 -0.89 9.46
C LEU A 41 -7.11 0.59 9.81
N ALA A 42 -6.15 1.28 9.17
CA ALA A 42 -5.95 2.71 9.40
C ALA A 42 -7.20 3.51 9.05
N PHE A 43 -7.89 3.14 7.97
CA PHE A 43 -9.14 3.78 7.56
C PHE A 43 -10.25 3.51 8.57
N LEU A 44 -10.41 2.27 9.00
CA LEU A 44 -11.46 1.89 9.96
C LEU A 44 -11.25 2.57 11.33
N LEU A 45 -10.01 2.83 11.70
CA LEU A 45 -9.67 3.52 12.94
C LEU A 45 -9.68 5.04 12.79
N HIS A 46 -10.04 5.55 11.62
CA HIS A 46 -10.07 6.99 11.31
C HIS A 46 -8.67 7.65 11.41
N ALA A 47 -7.61 6.87 11.27
CA ALA A 47 -6.25 7.39 11.26
C ALA A 47 -5.87 7.99 9.90
N ILE A 48 -6.53 7.55 8.83
CA ILE A 48 -6.42 8.15 7.50
C ILE A 48 -7.81 8.47 6.98
N SER A 49 -7.88 9.43 6.04
CA SER A 49 -9.14 9.84 5.43
C SER A 49 -9.58 8.86 4.34
N GLU A 50 -10.84 8.98 3.91
CA GLU A 50 -11.35 8.21 2.77
C GLU A 50 -10.54 8.49 1.50
N GLU A 51 -10.15 9.73 1.28
CA GLU A 51 -9.34 10.10 0.13
C GLU A 51 -7.97 9.43 0.19
N GLU A 52 -7.33 9.45 1.35
CA GLU A 52 -6.05 8.76 1.54
C GLU A 52 -6.19 7.26 1.32
N HIS A 53 -7.26 6.67 1.82
CA HIS A 53 -7.55 5.25 1.62
C HIS A 53 -7.62 4.92 0.13
N ARG A 54 -8.36 5.71 -0.64
CA ARG A 54 -8.48 5.50 -2.09
C ARG A 54 -7.14 5.69 -2.80
N CYS A 55 -6.37 6.70 -2.40
CA CYS A 55 -5.06 6.96 -3.00
C CYS A 55 -4.09 5.81 -2.76
N TYR A 56 -4.05 5.27 -1.55
CA TYR A 56 -3.18 4.14 -1.25
C TYR A 56 -3.59 2.89 -2.03
N ARG A 57 -4.89 2.62 -2.13
CA ARG A 57 -5.38 1.48 -2.90
C ARG A 57 -5.02 1.62 -4.38
N ALA A 58 -5.20 2.81 -4.94
CA ALA A 58 -4.83 3.08 -6.33
C ALA A 58 -3.33 2.93 -6.54
N ARG A 59 -2.52 3.34 -5.57
CA ARG A 59 -1.06 3.20 -5.64
C ARG A 59 -0.64 1.73 -5.68
N ILE A 60 -1.24 0.89 -4.86
CA ILE A 60 -0.96 -0.55 -4.89
C ILE A 60 -1.35 -1.14 -6.24
N ASP A 61 -2.53 -0.79 -6.75
CA ASP A 61 -3.00 -1.28 -8.05
C ASP A 61 -2.04 -0.87 -9.16
N GLN A 62 -1.53 0.37 -9.12
CA GLN A 62 -0.58 0.86 -10.12
C GLN A 62 0.75 0.12 -10.05
N ILE A 63 1.24 -0.17 -8.84
CA ILE A 63 2.48 -0.93 -8.65
C ILE A 63 2.35 -2.31 -9.29
N TYR A 64 1.22 -2.99 -9.08
CA TYR A 64 0.99 -4.31 -9.68
C TYR A 64 0.79 -4.22 -11.19
N ALA A 65 0.12 -3.18 -11.68
CA ALA A 65 -0.04 -2.98 -13.12
C ALA A 65 1.33 -2.82 -13.80
N ASP A 66 2.20 -2.02 -13.21
CA ASP A 66 3.55 -1.80 -13.74
C ASP A 66 4.38 -3.08 -13.68
N TYR A 67 4.27 -3.83 -12.60
CA TYR A 67 4.97 -5.10 -12.44
C TYR A 67 4.52 -6.12 -13.50
N ASN A 68 3.21 -6.25 -13.68
CA ASN A 68 2.65 -7.19 -14.66
C ASN A 68 3.03 -6.80 -16.10
N ALA A 69 3.05 -5.51 -16.41
CA ALA A 69 3.49 -5.03 -17.72
C ALA A 69 4.95 -5.36 -17.97
N SER A 70 5.80 -5.21 -16.96
CA SER A 70 7.22 -5.54 -17.05
C SER A 70 7.43 -7.02 -17.34
N ILE A 71 6.70 -7.89 -16.64
CA ILE A 71 6.78 -9.35 -16.88
C ILE A 71 6.34 -9.70 -18.29
N LYS A 72 5.23 -9.12 -18.79
CA LYS A 72 4.75 -9.37 -20.14
C LYS A 72 5.76 -8.96 -21.19
N GLN A 73 6.45 -7.85 -20.99
CA GLN A 73 7.49 -7.40 -21.91
C GLN A 73 8.66 -8.39 -21.94
N GLU A 74 9.09 -8.89 -20.81
CA GLU A 74 10.16 -9.88 -20.74
C GLU A 74 9.77 -11.17 -21.44
N VAL A 75 8.54 -11.63 -21.23
CA VAL A 75 8.04 -12.87 -21.85
C VAL A 75 7.86 -12.69 -23.36
N ALA A 76 7.44 -11.52 -23.80
CA ALA A 76 7.23 -11.23 -25.22
C ALA A 76 8.54 -11.05 -25.99
N ALA A 77 9.61 -10.73 -25.28
CA ALA A 77 10.92 -10.56 -25.91
C ALA A 77 11.61 -11.90 -26.09
#